data_01c231709cb7c7def35b158c7827e75f
#
_entry.id   01c231709cb7c7def35b158c7827e75f
#
_cell.length_a   1.000
_cell.length_b   1.000
_cell.length_c   1.000
_cell.angle_alpha   90.00
_cell.angle_beta   90.00
_cell.angle_gamma   90.00
#
_symmetry.space_group_name_H-M   'P 1'
#
loop_
_entity.id
_entity.type
_entity.pdbx_description
1 polymer ?
#
loop_
_entity_poly.entity_id
_entity_poly.type
_entity_poly.pdbx_seq_one_letter_code
_entity_poly.pdbx_strand_id
1 'polypeptide(L)'
;TNFVNTGSMSLKVKNSNSYTTVTAANAILDSSGGTVTIVYSGGYIATNTYTLMTGTGAALIPTITQPTYNNSFIKSMVASVSGNKLLLTVERNGFNQHATSSLGIKVGNFMEQVGCGCESNVQSQVLSSLHEITDSKALDTSLVQLAPLSHGVVHSLDVHTQQQAQIETRVAALHNSYYSAGEHGVEYGLWMQPFLTAGKQKDLGDILGYKAKTTGIVVGADKDIDPRTVVGVAASYAKSNVHALTNS
;
A
#
# COMPACT_ATOMS: atom_id res chain seq x y z
N THR A 1 -37.31 -6.14 -27.57
CA THR A 1 -37.75 -7.21 -26.67
C THR A 1 -37.94 -6.62 -25.28
N ASN A 2 -39.15 -6.66 -24.77
CA ASN A 2 -39.46 -6.19 -23.41
C ASN A 2 -38.95 -7.23 -22.41
N PHE A 3 -38.21 -6.78 -21.38
CA PHE A 3 -37.92 -7.62 -20.24
C PHE A 3 -39.00 -7.34 -19.19
N VAL A 4 -39.83 -8.34 -18.93
CA VAL A 4 -40.88 -8.25 -17.90
C VAL A 4 -40.50 -9.24 -16.80
N ASN A 5 -40.25 -8.75 -15.61
CA ASN A 5 -40.02 -9.58 -14.45
C ASN A 5 -41.26 -9.57 -13.56
N THR A 6 -41.99 -10.67 -13.56
CA THR A 6 -43.16 -10.89 -12.67
C THR A 6 -42.77 -11.75 -11.46
N GLY A 7 -41.55 -12.19 -11.37
CA GLY A 7 -40.99 -13.00 -10.31
C GLY A 7 -39.97 -12.27 -9.42
N SER A 8 -39.16 -13.04 -8.71
CA SER A 8 -38.07 -12.51 -7.89
C SER A 8 -36.75 -12.50 -8.67
N MET A 9 -36.03 -11.37 -8.64
CA MET A 9 -34.70 -11.20 -9.21
C MET A 9 -33.72 -10.84 -8.11
N SER A 10 -32.55 -11.46 -8.09
CA SER A 10 -31.48 -11.15 -7.15
C SER A 10 -30.31 -10.50 -7.88
N LEU A 11 -29.91 -9.30 -7.44
CA LEU A 11 -28.74 -8.58 -7.92
C LEU A 11 -27.64 -8.64 -6.85
N LYS A 12 -26.50 -9.22 -7.21
CA LYS A 12 -25.36 -9.36 -6.28
C LYS A 12 -24.42 -8.18 -6.43
N VAL A 13 -24.00 -7.65 -5.28
CA VAL A 13 -22.97 -6.62 -5.19
C VAL A 13 -21.88 -7.16 -4.28
N LYS A 14 -20.67 -7.30 -4.79
CA LYS A 14 -19.52 -7.81 -4.04
C LYS A 14 -18.59 -6.65 -3.62
N ASN A 15 -18.21 -5.80 -4.55
CA ASN A 15 -17.36 -4.64 -4.30
C ASN A 15 -17.58 -3.58 -5.40
N SER A 16 -16.83 -2.48 -5.35
CA SER A 16 -16.94 -1.38 -6.31
C SER A 16 -16.82 -1.80 -7.79
N ASN A 17 -16.04 -2.85 -8.07
CA ASN A 17 -15.71 -3.31 -9.42
C ASN A 17 -16.42 -4.60 -9.82
N SER A 18 -17.15 -5.23 -8.89
CA SER A 18 -17.81 -6.52 -9.11
C SER A 18 -19.26 -6.48 -8.59
N TYR A 19 -20.16 -6.07 -9.46
CA TYR A 19 -21.61 -6.05 -9.19
C TYR A 19 -22.40 -6.40 -10.44
N THR A 20 -23.58 -6.97 -10.22
CA THR A 20 -24.46 -7.34 -11.31
C THR A 20 -25.06 -6.09 -11.96
N THR A 21 -24.93 -5.98 -13.27
CA THR A 21 -25.61 -4.97 -14.07
C THR A 21 -26.57 -5.62 -15.04
N VAL A 22 -27.74 -5.04 -15.20
CA VAL A 22 -28.75 -5.44 -16.21
C VAL A 22 -29.03 -4.26 -17.09
N THR A 23 -28.80 -4.42 -18.40
CA THR A 23 -29.16 -3.44 -19.40
C THR A 23 -30.11 -4.09 -20.40
N ALA A 24 -31.28 -3.52 -20.57
CA ALA A 24 -32.25 -4.03 -21.51
C ALA A 24 -32.87 -2.86 -22.28
N ALA A 25 -33.00 -3.04 -23.59
CA ALA A 25 -33.86 -2.19 -24.42
C ALA A 25 -35.33 -2.47 -24.05
N ASN A 26 -36.07 -1.48 -23.60
CA ASN A 26 -37.44 -1.61 -23.15
C ASN A 26 -37.63 -2.57 -21.96
N ALA A 27 -36.81 -2.44 -20.93
CA ALA A 27 -37.03 -3.16 -19.68
C ALA A 27 -38.22 -2.53 -18.94
N ILE A 28 -39.35 -3.21 -18.95
CA ILE A 28 -40.49 -2.94 -18.08
C ILE A 28 -40.36 -3.94 -16.93
N LEU A 29 -39.99 -3.45 -15.74
CA LEU A 29 -40.23 -4.21 -14.53
C LEU A 29 -41.68 -3.93 -14.12
N ASP A 30 -42.53 -4.87 -14.41
CA ASP A 30 -43.96 -4.73 -14.08
C ASP A 30 -44.11 -4.70 -12.56
N SER A 31 -44.80 -3.68 -12.05
CA SER A 31 -45.11 -3.51 -10.63
C SER A 31 -46.13 -4.51 -10.09
N SER A 32 -46.72 -5.37 -10.94
CA SER A 32 -47.80 -6.30 -10.58
C SER A 32 -47.31 -7.53 -9.77
N GLY A 33 -46.08 -7.57 -9.32
CA GLY A 33 -45.60 -8.65 -8.46
C GLY A 33 -44.09 -8.94 -8.50
N GLY A 34 -43.32 -8.26 -9.33
CA GLY A 34 -41.86 -8.48 -9.41
C GLY A 34 -41.08 -7.85 -8.23
N THR A 35 -40.26 -8.64 -7.58
CA THR A 35 -39.37 -8.17 -6.51
C THR A 35 -37.93 -8.19 -6.96
N VAL A 36 -37.20 -7.11 -6.72
CA VAL A 36 -35.74 -7.03 -6.90
C VAL A 36 -35.09 -7.03 -5.54
N THR A 37 -34.32 -8.08 -5.25
CA THR A 37 -33.54 -8.20 -4.03
C THR A 37 -32.09 -7.87 -4.33
N ILE A 38 -31.50 -6.94 -3.57
CA ILE A 38 -30.11 -6.60 -3.68
C ILE A 38 -29.35 -7.31 -2.55
N VAL A 39 -28.37 -8.12 -2.93
CA VAL A 39 -27.57 -8.91 -2.00
C VAL A 39 -26.14 -8.37 -1.99
N TYR A 40 -25.72 -7.77 -0.88
CA TYR A 40 -24.33 -7.43 -0.65
C TYR A 40 -23.61 -8.63 -0.05
N SER A 41 -22.52 -9.06 -0.67
CA SER A 41 -21.77 -10.27 -0.28
C SER A 41 -20.44 -9.98 0.40
N GLY A 42 -20.19 -8.72 0.79
CA GLY A 42 -18.94 -8.29 1.42
C GLY A 42 -17.92 -7.75 0.41
N GLY A 43 -16.78 -7.32 0.92
CA GLY A 43 -15.71 -6.67 0.16
C GLY A 43 -15.79 -5.15 0.19
N TYR A 44 -14.73 -4.50 -0.27
CA TYR A 44 -14.67 -3.04 -0.29
C TYR A 44 -15.62 -2.45 -1.33
N ILE A 45 -16.48 -1.54 -0.90
CA ILE A 45 -17.36 -0.77 -1.78
C ILE A 45 -17.20 0.71 -1.45
N ALA A 46 -16.83 1.53 -2.46
CA ALA A 46 -16.62 2.96 -2.28
C ALA A 46 -17.95 3.70 -2.07
N THR A 47 -17.90 4.86 -1.44
CA THR A 47 -19.03 5.81 -1.41
C THR A 47 -19.32 6.27 -2.85
N ASN A 48 -20.43 5.81 -3.40
CA ASN A 48 -20.83 6.13 -4.78
C ASN A 48 -22.29 5.74 -5.00
N THR A 49 -22.81 6.14 -6.16
CA THR A 49 -24.08 5.65 -6.68
C THR A 49 -23.83 4.71 -7.86
N TYR A 50 -24.17 3.44 -7.68
CA TYR A 50 -24.01 2.37 -8.66
C TYR A 50 -25.29 2.16 -9.45
N THR A 51 -25.19 2.11 -10.77
CA THR A 51 -26.33 1.78 -11.62
C THR A 51 -26.42 0.28 -11.81
N LEU A 52 -27.41 -0.35 -11.19
CA LEU A 52 -27.61 -1.79 -11.24
C LEU A 52 -28.47 -2.21 -12.45
N MET A 53 -29.45 -1.39 -12.82
CA MET A 53 -30.27 -1.65 -13.98
C MET A 53 -30.48 -0.37 -14.80
N THR A 54 -30.55 -0.53 -16.10
CA THR A 54 -30.92 0.55 -17.03
C THR A 54 -31.88 0.01 -18.05
N GLY A 55 -33.08 0.64 -18.18
CA GLY A 55 -34.05 0.40 -19.22
C GLY A 55 -34.09 1.57 -20.21
N THR A 56 -34.54 1.33 -21.44
CA THR A 56 -34.70 2.36 -22.46
C THR A 56 -36.17 2.72 -22.70
N GLY A 57 -37.09 2.13 -21.93
CA GLY A 57 -38.56 2.31 -22.05
C GLY A 57 -39.18 3.04 -20.87
N ALA A 58 -40.38 2.61 -20.47
CA ALA A 58 -41.14 3.20 -19.37
C ALA A 58 -40.37 3.13 -18.01
N ALA A 59 -40.80 3.98 -17.07
CA ALA A 59 -40.21 4.02 -15.73
C ALA A 59 -40.24 2.65 -15.05
N LEU A 60 -39.14 2.29 -14.41
CA LEU A 60 -39.04 1.08 -13.59
C LEU A 60 -39.79 1.31 -12.28
N ILE A 61 -40.67 0.41 -11.89
CA ILE A 61 -41.40 0.48 -10.61
C ILE A 61 -41.36 -0.90 -9.94
N PRO A 62 -40.19 -1.44 -9.59
CA PRO A 62 -40.10 -2.72 -8.92
C PRO A 62 -40.39 -2.57 -7.41
N THR A 63 -40.86 -3.64 -6.79
CA THR A 63 -40.77 -3.78 -5.36
C THR A 63 -39.30 -4.08 -5.02
N ILE A 64 -38.63 -3.19 -4.27
CA ILE A 64 -37.21 -3.33 -3.93
C ILE A 64 -37.08 -3.84 -2.50
N THR A 65 -36.39 -4.97 -2.35
CA THR A 65 -35.91 -5.39 -1.04
C THR A 65 -34.55 -4.74 -0.80
N GLN A 66 -34.48 -3.86 0.20
CA GLN A 66 -33.27 -3.14 0.54
C GLN A 66 -32.13 -4.09 0.93
N PRO A 67 -30.88 -3.80 0.58
CA PRO A 67 -29.77 -4.64 0.94
C PRO A 67 -29.54 -4.66 2.44
N THR A 68 -29.22 -5.83 2.96
CA THR A 68 -28.76 -6.01 4.35
C THR A 68 -27.24 -6.04 4.38
N TYR A 69 -26.65 -5.39 5.35
CA TYR A 69 -25.20 -5.35 5.57
C TYR A 69 -24.89 -5.40 7.07
N ASN A 70 -23.79 -6.06 7.40
CA ASN A 70 -23.28 -6.13 8.77
C ASN A 70 -21.78 -5.78 8.75
N ASN A 71 -21.50 -4.51 8.44
CA ASN A 71 -20.12 -4.02 8.35
C ASN A 71 -20.07 -2.60 8.89
N SER A 72 -19.16 -2.34 9.85
CA SER A 72 -19.03 -1.05 10.54
C SER A 72 -18.61 0.11 9.62
N PHE A 73 -18.00 -0.20 8.48
CA PHE A 73 -17.62 0.81 7.49
C PHE A 73 -18.81 1.27 6.64
N ILE A 74 -19.87 0.51 6.52
CA ILE A 74 -21.04 0.92 5.74
C ILE A 74 -21.98 1.71 6.63
N LYS A 75 -22.13 2.99 6.33
CA LYS A 75 -23.05 3.89 7.02
C LYS A 75 -24.47 3.74 6.49
N SER A 76 -24.63 3.70 5.19
CA SER A 76 -25.91 3.45 4.55
C SER A 76 -25.74 2.78 3.17
N MET A 77 -26.71 1.95 2.82
CA MET A 77 -26.80 1.32 1.50
C MET A 77 -28.28 1.31 1.11
N VAL A 78 -28.64 2.16 0.16
CA VAL A 78 -30.04 2.40 -0.21
C VAL A 78 -30.24 2.17 -1.69
N ALA A 79 -31.15 1.29 -2.02
CA ALA A 79 -31.59 1.09 -3.41
C ALA A 79 -32.81 1.98 -3.72
N SER A 80 -32.78 2.63 -4.86
CA SER A 80 -33.84 3.52 -5.31
C SER A 80 -34.04 3.44 -6.84
N VAL A 81 -35.22 3.82 -7.29
CA VAL A 81 -35.49 3.96 -8.71
C VAL A 81 -35.50 5.45 -9.09
N SER A 82 -34.81 5.77 -10.16
CA SER A 82 -34.77 7.10 -10.73
C SER A 82 -34.99 7.00 -12.25
N GLY A 83 -36.18 7.36 -12.70
CA GLY A 83 -36.58 7.21 -14.09
C GLY A 83 -36.54 5.74 -14.54
N ASN A 84 -35.69 5.46 -15.52
CA ASN A 84 -35.47 4.10 -16.05
C ASN A 84 -34.27 3.37 -15.48
N LYS A 85 -33.77 3.83 -14.32
CA LYS A 85 -32.58 3.25 -13.65
C LYS A 85 -32.92 2.76 -12.26
N LEU A 86 -32.39 1.59 -11.90
CA LEU A 86 -32.27 1.13 -10.52
C LEU A 86 -30.88 1.49 -10.03
N LEU A 87 -30.82 2.30 -9.01
CA LEU A 87 -29.60 2.83 -8.41
C LEU A 87 -29.38 2.22 -7.03
N LEU A 88 -28.12 1.97 -6.68
CA LEU A 88 -27.69 1.66 -5.33
C LEU A 88 -26.77 2.77 -4.85
N THR A 89 -27.21 3.56 -3.89
CA THR A 89 -26.40 4.59 -3.26
C THR A 89 -25.75 4.01 -2.01
N VAL A 90 -24.43 4.09 -1.94
CA VAL A 90 -23.64 3.61 -0.81
C VAL A 90 -22.95 4.80 -0.17
N GLU A 91 -23.11 4.92 1.14
CA GLU A 91 -22.30 5.80 1.99
C GLU A 91 -21.52 4.95 2.96
N ARG A 92 -20.24 5.24 3.12
CA ARG A 92 -19.38 4.55 4.06
C ARG A 92 -18.54 5.50 4.90
N ASN A 93 -18.14 5.03 6.06
CA ASN A 93 -17.09 5.65 6.85
C ASN A 93 -15.72 5.28 6.27
N GLY A 94 -14.82 6.23 6.17
CA GLY A 94 -13.47 5.98 5.69
C GLY A 94 -12.62 5.21 6.71
N PHE A 95 -11.58 4.52 6.25
CA PHE A 95 -10.59 3.88 7.11
C PHE A 95 -9.96 4.86 8.10
N ASN A 96 -9.78 6.12 7.69
CA ASN A 96 -9.28 7.21 8.52
C ASN A 96 -10.16 7.51 9.74
N GLN A 97 -11.48 7.25 9.67
CA GLN A 97 -12.42 7.49 10.76
C GLN A 97 -12.40 6.37 11.81
N HIS A 98 -11.87 5.20 11.45
CA HIS A 98 -11.72 4.06 12.33
C HIS A 98 -10.29 3.89 12.85
N ALA A 99 -9.30 4.53 12.21
CA ALA A 99 -7.92 4.55 12.68
C ALA A 99 -7.78 5.42 13.92
N THR A 100 -6.86 5.03 14.81
CA THR A 100 -6.66 5.69 16.13
C THR A 100 -5.34 6.46 16.20
N SER A 101 -4.32 6.07 15.44
CA SER A 101 -3.04 6.76 15.37
C SER A 101 -3.00 7.79 14.25
N SER A 102 -2.20 8.83 14.42
CA SER A 102 -2.01 9.86 13.39
C SER A 102 -1.48 9.28 12.07
N LEU A 103 -0.59 8.29 12.12
CA LEU A 103 -0.08 7.62 10.93
C LEU A 103 -1.15 6.74 10.27
N GLY A 104 -1.90 5.97 11.07
CA GLY A 104 -3.03 5.17 10.59
C GLY A 104 -4.09 6.03 9.90
N ILE A 105 -4.41 7.21 10.45
CA ILE A 105 -5.33 8.19 9.84
C ILE A 105 -4.81 8.66 8.47
N LYS A 106 -3.52 9.01 8.37
CA LYS A 106 -2.91 9.46 7.10
C LYS A 106 -2.92 8.34 6.04
N VAL A 107 -2.55 7.13 6.44
CA VAL A 107 -2.60 5.97 5.54
C VAL A 107 -4.03 5.63 5.17
N GLY A 108 -4.97 5.68 6.12
CA GLY A 108 -6.39 5.49 5.88
C GLY A 108 -6.94 6.47 4.85
N ASN A 109 -6.59 7.76 4.94
CA ASN A 109 -6.94 8.77 3.93
C ASN A 109 -6.39 8.43 2.55
N PHE A 110 -5.13 7.97 2.48
CA PHE A 110 -4.53 7.54 1.22
C PHE A 110 -5.25 6.33 0.62
N MET A 111 -5.59 5.33 1.44
CA MET A 111 -6.32 4.14 1.00
C MET A 111 -7.72 4.48 0.48
N GLU A 112 -8.40 5.49 1.05
CA GLU A 112 -9.68 5.98 0.51
C GLU A 112 -9.52 6.63 -0.86
N GLN A 113 -8.43 7.36 -1.11
CA GLN A 113 -8.14 7.95 -2.42
C GLN A 113 -7.84 6.88 -3.47
N VAL A 114 -7.12 5.83 -3.08
CA VAL A 114 -6.85 4.67 -3.95
C VAL A 114 -8.13 3.92 -4.30
N GLY A 115 -9.06 3.83 -3.35
CA GLY A 115 -10.32 3.07 -3.48
C GLY A 115 -11.41 3.72 -4.33
N CYS A 116 -11.14 4.80 -5.06
CA CYS A 116 -12.18 5.51 -5.82
C CYS A 116 -12.53 4.90 -7.19
N GLY A 117 -12.24 3.62 -7.44
CA GLY A 117 -12.82 2.87 -8.58
C GLY A 117 -11.87 2.58 -9.75
N CYS A 118 -10.58 2.88 -9.61
CA CYS A 118 -9.54 2.57 -10.62
C CYS A 118 -8.59 1.46 -10.16
N GLU A 119 -9.07 0.57 -9.30
CA GLU A 119 -8.23 -0.38 -8.56
C GLU A 119 -7.75 -1.52 -9.46
N SER A 120 -6.46 -1.84 -9.35
CA SER A 120 -5.96 -3.14 -9.80
C SER A 120 -6.55 -4.27 -8.93
N ASN A 121 -6.51 -5.51 -9.43
CA ASN A 121 -6.99 -6.67 -8.66
C ASN A 121 -6.30 -6.80 -7.28
N VAL A 122 -5.03 -6.43 -7.18
CA VAL A 122 -4.27 -6.46 -5.92
C VAL A 122 -4.74 -5.38 -4.95
N GLN A 123 -4.96 -4.16 -5.44
CA GLN A 123 -5.47 -3.05 -4.64
C GLN A 123 -6.88 -3.37 -4.09
N SER A 124 -7.76 -3.92 -4.93
CA SER A 124 -9.09 -4.34 -4.52
C SER A 124 -9.06 -5.42 -3.43
N GLN A 125 -8.10 -6.36 -3.49
CA GLN A 125 -7.92 -7.37 -2.44
C GLN A 125 -7.46 -6.76 -1.12
N VAL A 126 -6.48 -5.85 -1.15
CA VAL A 126 -5.98 -5.16 0.05
C VAL A 126 -7.10 -4.34 0.69
N LEU A 127 -7.84 -3.56 -0.10
CA LEU A 127 -8.97 -2.76 0.39
C LEU A 127 -10.08 -3.64 0.98
N SER A 128 -10.37 -4.78 0.36
CA SER A 128 -11.36 -5.73 0.86
C SER A 128 -10.89 -6.37 2.18
N SER A 129 -9.61 -6.73 2.30
CA SER A 129 -9.06 -7.28 3.54
C SER A 129 -9.11 -6.27 4.69
N LEU A 130 -8.79 -4.99 4.41
CA LEU A 130 -8.92 -3.91 5.41
C LEU A 130 -10.39 -3.69 5.80
N HIS A 131 -11.30 -3.78 4.85
CA HIS A 131 -12.74 -3.60 5.06
C HIS A 131 -13.36 -4.69 5.95
N GLU A 132 -12.74 -5.86 6.04
CA GLU A 132 -13.18 -6.97 6.90
C GLU A 132 -12.71 -6.81 8.36
N ILE A 133 -11.76 -5.91 8.64
CA ILE A 133 -11.24 -5.69 9.99
C ILE A 133 -12.22 -4.79 10.77
N THR A 134 -12.95 -5.36 11.71
CA THR A 134 -13.95 -4.64 12.52
C THR A 134 -13.35 -3.99 13.78
N ASP A 135 -12.20 -4.47 14.24
CA ASP A 135 -11.50 -3.91 15.39
C ASP A 135 -10.62 -2.73 14.99
N SER A 136 -10.86 -1.56 15.61
CA SER A 136 -10.14 -0.33 15.29
C SER A 136 -8.64 -0.40 15.55
N LYS A 137 -8.20 -1.12 16.59
CA LYS A 137 -6.77 -1.28 16.90
C LYS A 137 -6.09 -2.19 15.89
N ALA A 138 -6.73 -3.28 15.49
CA ALA A 138 -6.23 -4.18 14.45
C ALA A 138 -6.17 -3.48 13.09
N LEU A 139 -7.18 -2.68 12.77
CA LEU A 139 -7.19 -1.85 11.56
C LEU A 139 -6.04 -0.85 11.57
N ASP A 140 -5.87 -0.11 12.66
CA ASP A 140 -4.81 0.87 12.80
C ASP A 140 -3.42 0.24 12.62
N THR A 141 -3.19 -0.90 13.26
CA THR A 141 -1.95 -1.69 13.09
C THR A 141 -1.72 -2.07 11.64
N SER A 142 -2.76 -2.55 10.94
CA SER A 142 -2.67 -2.94 9.53
C SER A 142 -2.39 -1.75 8.61
N LEU A 143 -3.02 -0.61 8.86
CA LEU A 143 -2.78 0.64 8.12
C LEU A 143 -1.34 1.14 8.33
N VAL A 144 -0.84 1.12 9.56
CA VAL A 144 0.53 1.52 9.87
C VAL A 144 1.56 0.62 9.17
N GLN A 145 1.28 -0.69 9.04
CA GLN A 145 2.13 -1.62 8.29
C GLN A 145 2.17 -1.33 6.78
N LEU A 146 1.12 -0.74 6.22
CA LEU A 146 1.06 -0.31 4.82
C LEU A 146 1.77 1.03 4.58
N ALA A 147 2.16 1.76 5.63
CA ALA A 147 2.90 3.00 5.48
C ALA A 147 4.22 2.74 4.74
N PRO A 148 4.60 3.60 3.77
CA PRO A 148 5.92 3.50 3.15
C PRO A 148 6.98 3.56 4.24
N LEU A 149 7.81 2.53 4.33
CA LEU A 149 8.86 2.44 5.33
C LEU A 149 9.95 3.48 5.00
N SER A 150 9.82 4.69 5.55
CA SER A 150 10.88 5.71 5.51
C SER A 150 12.20 5.19 6.10
N HIS A 151 12.11 4.18 6.97
CA HIS A 151 13.27 3.49 7.55
C HIS A 151 14.19 2.85 6.51
N GLY A 152 13.63 2.32 5.40
CA GLY A 152 14.43 1.74 4.32
C GLY A 152 15.32 2.77 3.65
N VAL A 153 14.82 3.98 3.42
CA VAL A 153 15.59 5.07 2.80
C VAL A 153 16.66 5.60 3.74
N VAL A 154 16.31 5.88 5.00
CA VAL A 154 17.28 6.37 6.01
C VAL A 154 18.38 5.35 6.21
N HIS A 155 18.02 4.07 6.34
CA HIS A 155 18.99 3.02 6.53
C HIS A 155 19.87 2.78 5.30
N SER A 156 19.36 2.91 4.08
CA SER A 156 20.19 2.81 2.87
C SER A 156 21.22 3.94 2.78
N LEU A 157 20.87 5.15 3.24
CA LEU A 157 21.82 6.26 3.36
C LEU A 157 22.92 5.97 4.39
N ASP A 158 22.54 5.40 5.54
CA ASP A 158 23.53 4.98 6.57
C ASP A 158 24.50 3.95 6.01
N VAL A 159 24.01 2.94 5.28
CA VAL A 159 24.86 1.93 4.65
C VAL A 159 25.82 2.56 3.64
N HIS A 160 25.32 3.48 2.82
CA HIS A 160 26.16 4.19 1.85
C HIS A 160 27.25 5.01 2.53
N THR A 161 26.90 5.74 3.59
CA THR A 161 27.86 6.52 4.39
C THR A 161 28.94 5.61 5.01
N GLN A 162 28.56 4.44 5.52
CA GLN A 162 29.52 3.47 6.05
C GLN A 162 30.46 2.92 4.96
N GLN A 163 29.94 2.61 3.78
CA GLN A 163 30.76 2.17 2.65
C GLN A 163 31.77 3.26 2.23
N GLN A 164 31.32 4.51 2.17
CA GLN A 164 32.19 5.65 1.88
C GLN A 164 33.28 5.82 2.93
N ALA A 165 32.94 5.70 4.22
CA ALA A 165 33.90 5.80 5.32
C ALA A 165 35.02 4.73 5.23
N GLN A 166 34.70 3.52 4.73
CA GLN A 166 35.75 2.49 4.53
C GLN A 166 36.73 2.89 3.41
N ILE A 167 36.23 3.50 2.32
CA ILE A 167 37.07 3.99 1.23
C ILE A 167 37.92 5.15 1.72
N GLU A 168 37.37 6.09 2.47
CA GLU A 168 38.10 7.23 3.05
C GLU A 168 39.18 6.76 4.01
N THR A 169 38.90 5.73 4.82
CA THR A 169 39.89 5.11 5.71
C THR A 169 41.09 4.56 4.92
N ARG A 170 40.81 3.92 3.76
CA ARG A 170 41.87 3.42 2.88
C ARG A 170 42.70 4.56 2.30
N VAL A 171 42.04 5.60 1.80
CA VAL A 171 42.70 6.80 1.24
C VAL A 171 43.59 7.46 2.31
N ALA A 172 43.07 7.61 3.53
CA ALA A 172 43.86 8.16 4.65
C ALA A 172 45.08 7.29 5.02
N ALA A 173 44.92 5.96 4.99
CA ALA A 173 46.01 5.03 5.26
C ALA A 173 47.13 5.13 4.19
N LEU A 174 46.76 5.23 2.92
CA LEU A 174 47.69 5.47 1.83
C LEU A 174 48.43 6.79 2.02
N HIS A 175 47.72 7.87 2.32
CA HIS A 175 48.32 9.18 2.54
C HIS A 175 49.32 9.18 3.70
N ASN A 176 48.98 8.53 4.80
CA ASN A 176 49.88 8.41 5.98
C ASN A 176 51.11 7.54 5.71
N SER A 177 50.99 6.52 4.85
CA SER A 177 52.13 5.65 4.53
C SER A 177 53.22 6.40 3.73
N TYR A 178 52.85 7.37 2.91
CA TYR A 178 53.81 8.23 2.20
C TYR A 178 54.60 9.16 3.11
N TYR A 179 54.05 9.53 4.29
CA TYR A 179 54.73 10.39 5.23
C TYR A 179 55.58 9.64 6.24
N SER A 180 55.40 8.34 6.40
CA SER A 180 55.96 7.56 7.51
C SER A 180 57.20 6.72 7.17
N ALA A 181 57.44 6.41 5.90
CA ALA A 181 58.59 5.55 5.56
C ALA A 181 59.17 5.90 4.20
N GLY A 182 60.45 6.12 4.13
CA GLY A 182 61.23 6.22 2.90
C GLY A 182 61.32 4.89 2.12
N GLU A 183 60.34 4.02 2.22
CA GLU A 183 60.26 2.76 1.52
C GLU A 183 59.26 2.89 0.37
N HIS A 184 59.67 2.51 -0.82
CA HIS A 184 58.88 2.54 -2.03
C HIS A 184 57.62 1.69 -1.83
N GLY A 185 56.47 2.31 -1.93
CA GLY A 185 55.16 1.69 -1.76
C GLY A 185 54.92 0.57 -2.77
N VAL A 186 54.03 -0.34 -2.42
CA VAL A 186 53.59 -1.43 -3.28
C VAL A 186 52.92 -0.83 -4.54
N GLU A 187 53.47 -1.11 -5.70
CA GLU A 187 53.05 -0.54 -6.99
C GLU A 187 51.58 -0.81 -7.32
N TYR A 188 51.00 -1.85 -6.69
CA TYR A 188 49.62 -2.26 -6.77
C TYR A 188 49.11 -2.72 -5.41
N GLY A 189 48.02 -2.16 -4.93
CA GLY A 189 47.35 -2.55 -3.69
C GLY A 189 46.03 -3.24 -3.92
N LEU A 190 45.89 -4.48 -3.46
CA LEU A 190 44.57 -5.10 -3.29
C LEU A 190 44.19 -5.03 -1.82
N TRP A 191 42.95 -4.63 -1.54
CA TRP A 191 42.48 -4.49 -0.17
C TRP A 191 41.04 -4.96 -0.01
N MET A 192 40.71 -5.37 1.19
CA MET A 192 39.40 -5.84 1.58
C MET A 192 39.08 -5.34 2.98
N GLN A 193 37.87 -4.82 3.16
CA GLN A 193 37.44 -4.27 4.43
C GLN A 193 36.03 -4.72 4.76
N PRO A 194 35.85 -5.68 5.69
CA PRO A 194 34.53 -6.04 6.18
C PRO A 194 34.03 -4.96 7.14
N PHE A 195 32.71 -4.76 7.16
CA PHE A 195 32.06 -3.88 8.12
C PHE A 195 30.76 -4.49 8.67
N LEU A 196 30.45 -4.12 9.90
CA LEU A 196 29.25 -4.50 10.61
C LEU A 196 28.68 -3.26 11.29
N THR A 197 27.41 -2.98 11.05
CA THR A 197 26.69 -1.88 11.69
C THR A 197 25.44 -2.41 12.36
N ALA A 198 25.15 -1.95 13.56
CA ALA A 198 23.90 -2.22 14.25
C ALA A 198 23.33 -0.90 14.77
N GLY A 199 22.12 -0.61 14.40
CA GLY A 199 21.40 0.59 14.81
C GLY A 199 20.05 0.26 15.42
N LYS A 200 19.63 1.08 16.38
CA LYS A 200 18.28 1.07 16.95
C LYS A 200 17.77 2.49 17.03
N GLN A 201 16.64 2.75 16.41
CA GLN A 201 15.89 3.98 16.56
C GLN A 201 14.66 3.71 17.42
N LYS A 202 14.39 4.54 18.40
CA LYS A 202 13.12 4.53 19.15
C LYS A 202 12.01 5.19 18.31
N ASP A 203 10.77 4.96 18.71
CA ASP A 203 9.65 5.67 18.14
C ASP A 203 9.86 7.18 18.26
N LEU A 204 9.58 7.90 17.18
CA LEU A 204 9.70 9.36 17.11
C LEU A 204 8.37 9.94 16.62
N GLY A 205 7.51 10.34 17.55
CA GLY A 205 6.16 10.77 17.24
C GLY A 205 5.37 9.66 16.54
N ASP A 206 4.92 9.94 15.33
CA ASP A 206 4.15 8.99 14.50
C ASP A 206 5.03 7.99 13.72
N ILE A 207 6.35 8.09 13.83
CA ILE A 207 7.28 7.21 13.12
C ILE A 207 7.66 6.06 14.04
N LEU A 208 7.33 4.83 13.64
CA LEU A 208 7.73 3.64 14.38
C LEU A 208 9.24 3.53 14.46
N GLY A 209 9.75 3.13 15.59
CA GLY A 209 11.15 2.79 15.76
C GLY A 209 11.54 1.54 14.98
N TYR A 210 12.83 1.35 14.80
CA TYR A 210 13.34 0.16 14.10
C TYR A 210 14.65 -0.32 14.71
N LYS A 211 14.97 -1.58 14.46
CA LYS A 211 16.29 -2.16 14.63
C LYS A 211 16.83 -2.55 13.26
N ALA A 212 18.07 -2.16 12.99
CA ALA A 212 18.75 -2.52 11.75
C ALA A 212 20.08 -3.18 12.08
N LYS A 213 20.42 -4.22 11.31
CA LYS A 213 21.74 -4.86 11.34
C LYS A 213 22.21 -5.02 9.92
N THR A 214 23.39 -4.44 9.62
CA THR A 214 24.01 -4.52 8.30
C THR A 214 25.36 -5.21 8.42
N THR A 215 25.61 -6.13 7.53
CA THR A 215 26.92 -6.73 7.31
C THR A 215 27.33 -6.46 5.88
N GLY A 216 28.58 -6.09 5.66
CA GLY A 216 29.05 -5.80 4.31
C GLY A 216 30.55 -5.97 4.18
N ILE A 217 31.00 -5.83 2.96
CA ILE A 217 32.39 -5.90 2.56
C ILE A 217 32.64 -4.87 1.47
N VAL A 218 33.76 -4.19 1.56
CA VAL A 218 34.31 -3.35 0.50
C VAL A 218 35.60 -3.98 0.03
N VAL A 219 35.73 -4.15 -1.27
CA VAL A 219 36.95 -4.64 -1.91
C VAL A 219 37.43 -3.61 -2.92
N GLY A 220 38.72 -3.42 -3.01
CA GLY A 220 39.26 -2.44 -3.93
C GLY A 220 40.67 -2.78 -4.39
N ALA A 221 41.07 -2.10 -5.44
CA ALA A 221 42.41 -2.11 -5.96
C ALA A 221 42.85 -0.67 -6.19
N ASP A 222 44.09 -0.38 -5.79
CA ASP A 222 44.72 0.93 -6.01
C ASP A 222 46.10 0.76 -6.66
N LYS A 223 46.53 1.79 -7.34
CA LYS A 223 47.84 1.85 -8.00
C LYS A 223 48.39 3.25 -7.87
N ASP A 224 49.70 3.32 -7.53
CA ASP A 224 50.46 4.55 -7.57
C ASP A 224 50.78 4.93 -9.03
N ILE A 225 50.37 6.07 -9.48
CA ILE A 225 50.70 6.64 -10.80
C ILE A 225 51.99 7.47 -10.67
N ASP A 226 52.09 8.23 -9.63
CA ASP A 226 53.26 9.02 -9.26
C ASP A 226 53.31 9.19 -7.73
N PRO A 227 54.44 9.73 -7.14
CA PRO A 227 54.60 9.85 -5.69
C PRO A 227 53.53 10.69 -4.96
N ARG A 228 52.61 11.32 -5.70
CA ARG A 228 51.54 12.16 -5.14
C ARG A 228 50.15 11.75 -5.59
N THR A 229 50.07 10.79 -6.50
CA THR A 229 48.78 10.43 -7.13
C THR A 229 48.55 8.92 -7.06
N VAL A 230 47.51 8.52 -6.33
CA VAL A 230 47.00 7.15 -6.31
C VAL A 230 45.67 7.13 -7.01
N VAL A 231 45.46 6.14 -7.88
CA VAL A 231 44.17 5.86 -8.50
C VAL A 231 43.70 4.49 -8.12
N GLY A 232 42.43 4.38 -7.76
CA GLY A 232 41.84 3.12 -7.34
C GLY A 232 40.40 2.97 -7.76
N VAL A 233 39.95 1.72 -7.70
CA VAL A 233 38.55 1.34 -7.88
C VAL A 233 38.13 0.48 -6.69
N ALA A 234 36.89 0.66 -6.24
CA ALA A 234 36.32 -0.15 -5.18
C ALA A 234 34.90 -0.60 -5.55
N ALA A 235 34.55 -1.78 -5.08
CA ALA A 235 33.19 -2.31 -5.13
C ALA A 235 32.77 -2.75 -3.74
N SER A 236 31.50 -2.62 -3.43
CA SER A 236 30.97 -2.99 -2.12
C SER A 236 29.71 -3.83 -2.25
N TYR A 237 29.52 -4.70 -1.27
CA TYR A 237 28.29 -5.46 -1.07
C TYR A 237 27.86 -5.35 0.38
N ALA A 238 26.58 -5.07 0.61
CA ALA A 238 26.01 -5.02 1.95
C ALA A 238 24.66 -5.73 2.01
N LYS A 239 24.41 -6.43 3.10
CA LYS A 239 23.13 -7.03 3.42
C LYS A 239 22.61 -6.44 4.70
N SER A 240 21.40 -5.86 4.64
CA SER A 240 20.72 -5.26 5.78
C SER A 240 19.47 -6.01 6.14
N ASN A 241 19.26 -6.20 7.44
CA ASN A 241 18.00 -6.67 8.00
C ASN A 241 17.43 -5.54 8.86
N VAL A 242 16.25 -5.07 8.49
CA VAL A 242 15.53 -4.00 9.20
C VAL A 242 14.24 -4.55 9.75
N HIS A 243 14.02 -4.39 11.05
CA HIS A 243 12.81 -4.82 11.74
C HIS A 243 12.16 -3.60 12.41
N ALA A 244 10.91 -3.31 12.06
CA ALA A 244 10.13 -2.31 12.79
C ALA A 244 9.90 -2.77 14.24
N LEU A 245 9.95 -1.84 15.18
CA LEU A 245 9.59 -2.10 16.57
C LEU A 245 8.06 -2.00 16.66
N THR A 246 7.38 -3.14 16.69
CA THR A 246 5.95 -3.17 17.02
C THR A 246 5.85 -3.10 18.54
N ASN A 247 5.22 -2.07 19.07
CA ASN A 247 4.84 -2.05 20.48
C ASN A 247 3.79 -3.15 20.69
N SER A 248 4.19 -4.20 21.40
CA SER A 248 3.29 -5.25 21.91
C SER A 248 2.55 -4.74 23.14
#